data_f286da0d178779607b808125e078fd11
#
_entry.id   f286da0d178779607b808125e078fd11
#
_cell.length_a   1.000
_cell.length_b   1.000
_cell.length_c   1.000
_cell.angle_alpha   90.00
_cell.angle_beta   90.00
_cell.angle_gamma   90.00
#
_symmetry.space_group_name_H-M   'P 1'
#
loop_
_entity.id
_entity.type
_entity.pdbx_description
1 polymer ?
#
loop_
_entity_poly.entity_id
_entity_poly.type
_entity_poly.pdbx_seq_one_letter_code
_entity_poly.pdbx_strand_id
1 'polypeptide(L)'
;MKRILVLGSGGQIGSELTMRLREIYGGSNVVATDINPARLTEAIQQSGPVAACDATKAEEIAAIVDKYQIDTIYNLVAILSATAEQNPMLGWNIGIGALINCLEIAREKKCALFTPSSIGAFGDTTPLNGTPQDTIQRPKTIYGVTKVTGELLGDYYFERFGVDARSVRYPGLISNVCPPGGGTTDYAVDIYYAAVKGEDFVCPLKPGTMLDMMYMPDALDAAINIMEADPTKLIHRNSFNVTAMHFDPEEIYAEVRKHKPDFKMTYEYDAVRQKIADSWPNWMDDSCARAEWGFQPKYDLQSMTVDMLDKLSKKFGK
;
A
#
# COMPACT_ATOMS: atom_id res chain seq x y z
N MET A 1 19.49 4.13 4.32
CA MET A 1 18.63 5.36 4.44
C MET A 1 19.05 6.15 5.68
N LYS A 2 19.14 7.48 5.58
CA LYS A 2 19.50 8.34 6.74
C LYS A 2 18.53 9.50 6.90
N ARG A 3 18.10 10.09 5.81
CA ARG A 3 17.22 11.26 5.74
C ARG A 3 16.07 10.98 4.78
N ILE A 4 14.87 10.86 5.29
CA ILE A 4 13.74 10.28 4.59
C ILE A 4 12.66 11.34 4.38
N LEU A 5 12.11 11.40 3.17
CA LEU A 5 10.90 12.15 2.83
C LEU A 5 9.75 11.18 2.58
N VAL A 6 8.63 11.38 3.25
CA VAL A 6 7.38 10.63 2.99
C VAL A 6 6.35 11.58 2.39
N LEU A 7 6.04 11.40 1.12
CA LEU A 7 4.98 12.11 0.40
C LEU A 7 3.65 11.36 0.57
N GLY A 8 2.59 12.05 0.98
CA GLY A 8 1.30 11.45 1.27
C GLY A 8 1.19 10.82 2.66
N SER A 9 1.85 11.42 3.66
CA SER A 9 1.85 10.94 5.05
C SER A 9 0.46 10.99 5.73
N GLY A 10 -0.53 11.65 5.14
CA GLY A 10 -1.92 11.65 5.62
C GLY A 10 -2.77 10.48 5.09
N GLY A 11 -2.20 9.63 4.22
CA GLY A 11 -2.86 8.44 3.70
C GLY A 11 -2.78 7.24 4.64
N GLN A 12 -3.45 6.13 4.27
CA GLN A 12 -3.49 4.90 5.07
C GLN A 12 -2.07 4.33 5.31
N ILE A 13 -1.33 4.02 4.25
CA ILE A 13 0.05 3.54 4.39
C ILE A 13 0.93 4.65 4.95
N GLY A 14 0.78 5.89 4.46
CA GLY A 14 1.68 7.00 4.78
C GLY A 14 1.72 7.35 6.26
N SER A 15 0.58 7.31 6.94
CA SER A 15 0.51 7.63 8.37
C SER A 15 1.25 6.60 9.23
N GLU A 16 1.04 5.32 8.96
CA GLU A 16 1.69 4.24 9.71
C GLU A 16 3.17 4.10 9.34
N LEU A 17 3.51 4.20 8.04
CA LEU A 17 4.89 4.14 7.58
C LEU A 17 5.72 5.29 8.15
N THR A 18 5.19 6.51 8.18
CA THR A 18 5.88 7.67 8.78
C THR A 18 6.26 7.41 10.23
N MET A 19 5.32 6.90 11.03
CA MET A 19 5.59 6.59 12.44
C MET A 19 6.63 5.46 12.57
N ARG A 20 6.50 4.40 11.77
CA ARG A 20 7.44 3.28 11.77
C ARG A 20 8.86 3.70 11.39
N LEU A 21 9.00 4.53 10.35
CA LEU A 21 10.28 5.09 9.94
C LEU A 21 10.89 5.98 11.05
N ARG A 22 10.07 6.79 11.74
CA ARG A 22 10.54 7.61 12.86
C ARG A 22 11.02 6.81 14.06
N GLU A 23 10.39 5.67 14.34
CA GLU A 23 10.86 4.74 15.37
C GLU A 23 12.25 4.17 15.04
N ILE A 24 12.48 3.81 13.77
CA ILE A 24 13.71 3.16 13.32
C ILE A 24 14.85 4.17 13.14
N TYR A 25 14.59 5.29 12.47
CA TYR A 25 15.63 6.25 12.03
C TYR A 25 15.70 7.51 12.89
N GLY A 26 14.77 7.69 13.83
CA GLY A 26 14.64 8.89 14.65
C GLY A 26 13.73 9.95 14.00
N GLY A 27 12.90 10.57 14.82
CA GLY A 27 11.86 11.50 14.39
C GLY A 27 12.39 12.66 13.53
N SER A 28 13.54 13.26 13.89
CA SER A 28 14.14 14.38 13.15
C SER A 28 14.64 14.03 11.75
N ASN A 29 14.82 12.74 11.46
CA ASN A 29 15.35 12.25 10.18
C ASN A 29 14.26 11.90 9.17
N VAL A 30 12.97 11.98 9.53
CA VAL A 30 11.85 11.62 8.67
C VAL A 30 10.88 12.79 8.55
N VAL A 31 10.87 13.40 7.38
CA VAL A 31 9.98 14.51 7.03
C VAL A 31 8.66 13.96 6.52
N ALA A 32 7.58 14.24 7.25
CA ALA A 32 6.21 13.89 6.84
C ALA A 32 5.61 15.01 5.99
N THR A 33 5.02 14.66 4.85
CA THR A 33 4.36 15.65 4.00
C THR A 33 3.01 15.18 3.48
N ASP A 34 2.12 16.14 3.30
CA ASP A 34 0.84 15.98 2.62
C ASP A 34 0.49 17.31 1.94
N ILE A 35 -0.38 17.28 0.92
CA ILE A 35 -0.91 18.50 0.31
C ILE A 35 -1.71 19.32 1.33
N ASN A 36 -2.33 18.63 2.29
CA ASN A 36 -3.03 19.23 3.42
C ASN A 36 -2.47 18.69 4.76
N PRO A 37 -1.50 19.36 5.38
CA PRO A 37 -0.91 18.93 6.66
C PRO A 37 -1.91 18.78 7.82
N ALA A 38 -3.09 19.41 7.74
CA ALA A 38 -4.13 19.25 8.75
C ALA A 38 -4.71 17.81 8.80
N ARG A 39 -4.46 17.00 7.78
CA ARG A 39 -4.82 15.57 7.76
C ARG A 39 -3.85 14.69 8.53
N LEU A 40 -2.66 15.19 8.86
CA LEU A 40 -1.68 14.46 9.63
C LEU A 40 -2.15 14.30 11.08
N THR A 41 -2.00 13.11 11.62
CA THR A 41 -2.37 12.85 13.02
C THR A 41 -1.50 13.67 13.98
N GLU A 42 -2.01 13.96 15.17
CA GLU A 42 -1.27 14.68 16.20
C GLU A 42 0.07 13.99 16.51
N ALA A 43 0.10 12.66 16.55
CA ALA A 43 1.31 11.88 16.76
C ALA A 43 2.37 12.18 15.68
N ILE A 44 2.00 12.28 14.41
CA ILE A 44 2.91 12.65 13.33
C ILE A 44 3.39 14.11 13.51
N GLN A 45 2.49 15.01 13.84
CA GLN A 45 2.84 16.44 14.00
C GLN A 45 3.83 16.68 15.15
N GLN A 46 3.73 15.91 16.23
CA GLN A 46 4.57 16.06 17.42
C GLN A 46 5.89 15.27 17.37
N SER A 47 6.00 14.23 16.54
CA SER A 47 7.13 13.30 16.56
C SER A 47 8.28 13.64 15.60
N GLY A 48 8.16 14.70 14.77
CA GLY A 48 9.22 15.09 13.84
C GLY A 48 8.77 16.18 12.84
N PRO A 49 9.63 16.56 11.88
CA PRO A 49 9.35 17.61 10.93
C PRO A 49 8.16 17.28 10.04
N VAL A 50 7.35 18.31 9.77
CA VAL A 50 6.17 18.27 8.91
C VAL A 50 6.25 19.45 7.92
N ALA A 51 5.81 19.22 6.67
CA ALA A 51 5.69 20.27 5.66
C ALA A 51 4.49 20.03 4.73
N ALA A 52 3.92 21.10 4.20
CA ALA A 52 3.00 21.01 3.08
C ALA A 52 3.78 20.67 1.80
N CYS A 53 3.26 19.78 0.96
CA CYS A 53 3.85 19.45 -0.32
C CYS A 53 2.79 18.92 -1.28
N ASP A 54 2.65 19.59 -2.41
CA ASP A 54 1.93 19.09 -3.57
C ASP A 54 2.93 18.33 -4.46
N ALA A 55 2.88 17.00 -4.42
CA ALA A 55 3.79 16.15 -5.17
C ALA A 55 3.65 16.27 -6.71
N THR A 56 2.59 16.91 -7.20
CA THR A 56 2.46 17.25 -8.63
C THR A 56 3.31 18.47 -9.04
N LYS A 57 3.96 19.13 -8.07
CA LYS A 57 4.85 20.26 -8.27
C LYS A 57 6.28 19.90 -7.90
N ALA A 58 7.11 19.72 -8.91
CA ALA A 58 8.51 19.29 -8.73
C ALA A 58 9.31 20.24 -7.81
N GLU A 59 9.06 21.53 -7.92
CA GLU A 59 9.75 22.55 -7.12
C GLU A 59 9.46 22.46 -5.62
N GLU A 60 8.26 22.02 -5.23
CA GLU A 60 7.92 21.82 -3.80
C GLU A 60 8.66 20.61 -3.23
N ILE A 61 8.76 19.51 -3.98
CA ILE A 61 9.55 18.33 -3.58
C ILE A 61 11.03 18.71 -3.50
N ALA A 62 11.58 19.37 -4.53
CA ALA A 62 12.99 19.76 -4.58
C ALA A 62 13.39 20.65 -3.40
N ALA A 63 12.56 21.63 -3.05
CA ALA A 63 12.80 22.51 -1.91
C ALA A 63 12.89 21.75 -0.58
N ILE A 64 12.06 20.72 -0.38
CA ILE A 64 12.09 19.88 0.82
C ILE A 64 13.34 18.98 0.81
N VAL A 65 13.66 18.37 -0.33
CA VAL A 65 14.85 17.53 -0.48
C VAL A 65 16.11 18.31 -0.14
N ASP A 66 16.26 19.52 -0.67
CA ASP A 66 17.41 20.39 -0.40
C ASP A 66 17.45 20.87 1.05
N LYS A 67 16.32 21.33 1.59
CA LYS A 67 16.21 21.84 2.97
C LYS A 67 16.61 20.80 4.02
N TYR A 68 16.16 19.57 3.84
CA TYR A 68 16.35 18.50 4.81
C TYR A 68 17.45 17.52 4.41
N GLN A 69 18.12 17.74 3.26
CA GLN A 69 19.19 16.88 2.73
C GLN A 69 18.72 15.41 2.60
N ILE A 70 17.56 15.21 1.98
CA ILE A 70 16.92 13.91 1.82
C ILE A 70 17.77 13.00 0.94
N ASP A 71 17.95 11.76 1.36
CA ASP A 71 18.59 10.68 0.59
C ASP A 71 17.61 9.61 0.09
N THR A 72 16.40 9.58 0.65
CA THR A 72 15.40 8.56 0.34
C THR A 72 14.01 9.17 0.31
N ILE A 73 13.26 8.91 -0.77
CA ILE A 73 11.88 9.38 -0.96
C ILE A 73 10.94 8.18 -0.95
N TYR A 74 9.90 8.23 -0.11
CA TYR A 74 8.75 7.35 -0.18
C TYR A 74 7.59 8.11 -0.83
N ASN A 75 7.29 7.81 -2.09
CA ASN A 75 6.16 8.40 -2.79
C ASN A 75 4.91 7.52 -2.62
N LEU A 76 4.01 7.92 -1.72
CA LEU A 76 2.75 7.22 -1.44
C LEU A 76 1.54 7.95 -2.04
N VAL A 77 1.79 8.97 -2.87
CA VAL A 77 0.74 9.79 -3.48
C VAL A 77 0.04 9.02 -4.59
N ALA A 78 -1.23 8.73 -4.38
CA ALA A 78 -2.10 8.09 -5.37
C ALA A 78 -3.57 8.35 -5.06
N ILE A 79 -4.42 8.22 -6.07
CA ILE A 79 -5.87 8.10 -5.91
C ILE A 79 -6.23 6.61 -5.99
N LEU A 80 -7.06 6.14 -5.05
CA LEU A 80 -7.49 4.74 -4.97
C LEU A 80 -8.39 4.33 -6.14
N SER A 81 -8.42 3.02 -6.42
CA SER A 81 -9.02 2.43 -7.61
C SER A 81 -10.45 2.90 -7.92
N ALA A 82 -11.38 2.79 -6.98
CA ALA A 82 -12.77 3.18 -7.23
C ALA A 82 -12.94 4.69 -7.47
N THR A 83 -12.19 5.54 -6.76
CA THR A 83 -12.20 7.00 -6.96
C THR A 83 -11.53 7.39 -8.28
N ALA A 84 -10.46 6.72 -8.67
CA ALA A 84 -9.78 6.96 -9.93
C ALA A 84 -10.67 6.62 -11.14
N GLU A 85 -11.50 5.57 -11.06
CA GLU A 85 -12.45 5.23 -12.12
C GLU A 85 -13.53 6.30 -12.32
N GLN A 86 -13.91 7.02 -11.27
CA GLN A 86 -14.85 8.14 -11.38
C GLN A 86 -14.22 9.36 -12.08
N ASN A 87 -12.90 9.53 -11.98
CA ASN A 87 -12.17 10.62 -12.61
C ASN A 87 -10.79 10.14 -13.13
N PRO A 88 -10.75 9.43 -14.27
CA PRO A 88 -9.55 8.77 -14.76
C PRO A 88 -8.36 9.70 -15.00
N MET A 89 -8.60 10.90 -15.56
CA MET A 89 -7.52 11.85 -15.82
C MET A 89 -6.95 12.47 -14.55
N LEU A 90 -7.75 12.64 -13.51
CA LEU A 90 -7.24 13.08 -12.21
C LEU A 90 -6.35 11.99 -11.58
N GLY A 91 -6.80 10.73 -11.65
CA GLY A 91 -6.01 9.57 -11.20
C GLY A 91 -4.66 9.49 -11.91
N TRP A 92 -4.66 9.64 -13.24
CA TRP A 92 -3.46 9.67 -14.06
C TRP A 92 -2.53 10.84 -13.69
N ASN A 93 -3.05 12.07 -13.70
CA ASN A 93 -2.25 13.28 -13.49
C ASN A 93 -1.60 13.31 -12.10
N ILE A 94 -2.31 12.88 -11.07
CA ILE A 94 -1.76 12.81 -9.72
C ILE A 94 -0.76 11.64 -9.60
N GLY A 95 -1.16 10.42 -10.00
CA GLY A 95 -0.33 9.23 -9.82
C GLY A 95 0.96 9.27 -10.64
N ILE A 96 0.86 9.54 -11.93
CA ILE A 96 2.02 9.58 -12.83
C ILE A 96 2.77 10.91 -12.72
N GLY A 97 2.07 12.04 -12.57
CA GLY A 97 2.72 13.34 -12.40
C GLY A 97 3.61 13.38 -11.15
N ALA A 98 3.10 12.96 -10.01
CA ALA A 98 3.89 12.87 -8.77
C ALA A 98 5.08 11.90 -8.91
N LEU A 99 4.87 10.75 -9.56
CA LEU A 99 5.93 9.76 -9.76
C LEU A 99 7.06 10.31 -10.65
N ILE A 100 6.73 10.93 -11.78
CA ILE A 100 7.73 11.51 -12.69
C ILE A 100 8.54 12.59 -11.96
N ASN A 101 7.87 13.47 -11.20
CA ASN A 101 8.56 14.47 -10.39
C ASN A 101 9.54 13.84 -9.39
N CYS A 102 9.11 12.78 -8.69
CA CYS A 102 9.97 12.06 -7.76
C CYS A 102 11.15 11.39 -8.46
N LEU A 103 10.95 10.78 -9.64
CA LEU A 103 12.02 10.15 -10.41
C LEU A 103 13.04 11.16 -10.92
N GLU A 104 12.59 12.31 -11.45
CA GLU A 104 13.50 13.38 -11.90
C GLU A 104 14.31 13.96 -10.73
N ILE A 105 13.66 14.22 -9.58
CA ILE A 105 14.36 14.71 -8.39
C ILE A 105 15.32 13.65 -7.84
N ALA A 106 14.91 12.38 -7.82
CA ALA A 106 15.78 11.28 -7.41
C ALA A 106 17.03 11.21 -8.31
N ARG A 107 16.86 11.39 -9.62
CA ARG A 107 17.95 11.45 -10.59
C ARG A 107 18.89 12.62 -10.32
N GLU A 108 18.36 13.83 -10.15
CA GLU A 108 19.15 15.06 -9.96
C GLU A 108 19.85 15.10 -8.60
N LYS A 109 19.14 14.71 -7.54
CA LYS A 109 19.60 14.81 -6.15
C LYS A 109 20.24 13.51 -5.64
N LYS A 110 20.27 12.46 -6.47
CA LYS A 110 20.81 11.12 -6.13
C LYS A 110 20.13 10.50 -4.91
N CYS A 111 18.81 10.63 -4.81
CA CYS A 111 18.01 9.97 -3.80
C CYS A 111 17.59 8.58 -4.27
N ALA A 112 17.42 7.64 -3.34
CA ALA A 112 16.67 6.42 -3.60
C ALA A 112 15.15 6.71 -3.56
N LEU A 113 14.36 5.97 -4.32
CA LEU A 113 12.91 6.15 -4.42
C LEU A 113 12.16 4.84 -4.15
N PHE A 114 11.23 4.88 -3.22
CA PHE A 114 10.19 3.86 -3.09
C PHE A 114 8.85 4.40 -3.60
N THR A 115 8.16 3.62 -4.43
CA THR A 115 6.77 3.91 -4.80
C THR A 115 5.98 2.60 -4.89
N PRO A 116 4.86 2.43 -4.16
CA PRO A 116 4.16 1.14 -4.15
C PRO A 116 3.43 0.89 -5.47
N SER A 117 3.60 -0.32 -6.00
CA SER A 117 2.69 -0.91 -6.96
C SER A 117 1.57 -1.67 -6.25
N SER A 118 0.78 -2.43 -6.97
CA SER A 118 -0.43 -3.07 -6.47
C SER A 118 -0.75 -4.33 -7.27
N ILE A 119 -1.45 -5.26 -6.66
CA ILE A 119 -2.14 -6.36 -7.33
C ILE A 119 -3.05 -5.86 -8.46
N GLY A 120 -3.52 -4.61 -8.37
CA GLY A 120 -4.28 -3.95 -9.44
C GLY A 120 -3.51 -3.73 -10.75
N ALA A 121 -2.19 -3.94 -10.79
CA ALA A 121 -1.39 -3.94 -12.01
C ALA A 121 -1.69 -5.15 -12.92
N PHE A 122 -2.33 -6.18 -12.41
CA PHE A 122 -2.74 -7.35 -13.15
C PHE A 122 -4.15 -7.21 -13.74
N GLY A 123 -4.53 -8.13 -14.59
CA GLY A 123 -5.84 -8.17 -15.23
C GLY A 123 -6.29 -9.60 -15.48
N ASP A 124 -7.48 -9.77 -16.02
CA ASP A 124 -8.16 -11.05 -16.23
C ASP A 124 -7.45 -12.03 -17.19
N THR A 125 -6.39 -11.62 -17.86
CA THR A 125 -5.52 -12.49 -18.68
C THR A 125 -4.26 -12.96 -17.95
N THR A 126 -4.07 -12.49 -16.71
CA THR A 126 -3.00 -12.93 -15.83
C THR A 126 -3.41 -14.25 -15.16
N PRO A 127 -2.49 -15.21 -14.93
CA PRO A 127 -2.78 -16.38 -14.10
C PRO A 127 -3.30 -15.93 -12.71
N LEU A 128 -4.48 -16.42 -12.31
CA LEU A 128 -5.11 -15.96 -11.07
C LEU A 128 -4.52 -16.59 -9.81
N ASN A 129 -3.95 -17.80 -9.93
CA ASN A 129 -3.44 -18.56 -8.81
C ASN A 129 -1.92 -18.66 -8.89
N GLY A 130 -1.23 -18.20 -7.85
CA GLY A 130 0.23 -18.14 -7.84
C GLY A 130 0.77 -17.27 -8.98
N THR A 131 0.22 -16.05 -9.11
CA THR A 131 0.60 -15.11 -10.18
C THR A 131 2.11 -14.90 -10.18
N PRO A 132 2.83 -15.29 -11.25
CA PRO A 132 4.28 -15.18 -11.29
C PRO A 132 4.77 -13.73 -11.19
N GLN A 133 6.03 -13.55 -10.76
CA GLN A 133 6.69 -12.25 -10.72
C GLN A 133 6.68 -11.60 -12.10
N ASP A 134 7.11 -12.32 -13.11
CA ASP A 134 7.10 -11.88 -14.51
C ASP A 134 5.92 -12.53 -15.24
N THR A 135 4.95 -11.71 -15.60
CA THR A 135 3.74 -12.17 -16.29
C THR A 135 3.06 -11.04 -17.05
N ILE A 136 1.99 -11.37 -17.77
CA ILE A 136 1.21 -10.39 -18.53
C ILE A 136 0.47 -9.45 -17.58
N GLN A 137 0.70 -8.14 -17.74
CA GLN A 137 0.00 -7.09 -17.04
C GLN A 137 -0.91 -6.35 -18.02
N ARG A 138 -2.23 -6.61 -17.95
CA ARG A 138 -3.25 -5.94 -18.78
C ARG A 138 -4.43 -5.49 -17.93
N PRO A 139 -4.20 -4.57 -16.99
CA PRO A 139 -5.28 -4.07 -16.13
C PRO A 139 -6.36 -3.36 -16.94
N LYS A 140 -7.58 -3.40 -16.41
CA LYS A 140 -8.76 -2.75 -17.02
C LYS A 140 -9.20 -1.51 -16.26
N THR A 141 -8.46 -1.10 -15.25
CA THR A 141 -8.72 0.12 -14.48
C THR A 141 -7.63 1.15 -14.74
N ILE A 142 -7.98 2.43 -14.69
CA ILE A 142 -6.99 3.51 -14.81
C ILE A 142 -5.95 3.43 -13.68
N TYR A 143 -6.37 3.03 -12.49
CA TYR A 143 -5.48 2.78 -11.37
C TYR A 143 -4.42 1.72 -11.72
N GLY A 144 -4.83 0.57 -12.25
CA GLY A 144 -3.91 -0.48 -12.68
C GLY A 144 -2.98 -0.03 -13.80
N VAL A 145 -3.50 0.74 -14.78
CA VAL A 145 -2.67 1.33 -15.85
C VAL A 145 -1.60 2.24 -15.27
N THR A 146 -1.93 3.10 -14.29
CA THR A 146 -0.91 3.93 -13.63
C THR A 146 0.14 3.11 -12.89
N LYS A 147 -0.26 1.98 -12.26
CA LYS A 147 0.69 1.10 -11.56
C LYS A 147 1.66 0.44 -12.53
N VAL A 148 1.19 -0.16 -13.61
CA VAL A 148 2.06 -0.73 -14.67
C VAL A 148 2.99 0.33 -15.26
N THR A 149 2.46 1.52 -15.56
CA THR A 149 3.28 2.63 -16.04
C THR A 149 4.37 2.99 -15.04
N GLY A 150 4.05 3.02 -13.76
CA GLY A 150 5.00 3.32 -12.67
C GLY A 150 6.10 2.26 -12.55
N GLU A 151 5.77 0.99 -12.70
CA GLU A 151 6.73 -0.12 -12.72
C GLU A 151 7.72 0.06 -13.87
N LEU A 152 7.22 0.24 -15.09
CA LEU A 152 8.06 0.42 -16.29
C LEU A 152 8.92 1.70 -16.23
N LEU A 153 8.40 2.78 -15.66
CA LEU A 153 9.19 4.00 -15.43
C LEU A 153 10.30 3.77 -14.41
N GLY A 154 10.04 3.06 -13.32
CA GLY A 154 11.04 2.70 -12.33
C GLY A 154 12.21 1.94 -12.94
N ASP A 155 11.93 0.91 -13.74
CA ASP A 155 12.93 0.11 -14.45
C ASP A 155 13.72 0.97 -15.46
N TYR A 156 13.01 1.76 -16.26
CA TYR A 156 13.64 2.66 -17.24
C TYR A 156 14.59 3.67 -16.59
N TYR A 157 14.18 4.30 -15.48
CA TYR A 157 15.03 5.28 -14.77
C TYR A 157 16.24 4.62 -14.12
N PHE A 158 16.08 3.38 -13.63
CA PHE A 158 17.22 2.63 -13.13
C PHE A 158 18.21 2.32 -14.26
N GLU A 159 17.77 1.70 -15.34
CA GLU A 159 18.66 1.29 -16.44
C GLU A 159 19.30 2.48 -17.16
N ARG A 160 18.52 3.53 -17.38
CA ARG A 160 18.98 4.68 -18.19
C ARG A 160 19.81 5.69 -17.39
N PHE A 161 19.46 5.90 -16.12
CA PHE A 161 20.00 6.98 -15.30
C PHE A 161 20.61 6.51 -13.97
N GLY A 162 20.51 5.25 -13.63
CA GLY A 162 21.01 4.68 -12.38
C GLY A 162 20.22 5.11 -11.13
N VAL A 163 18.97 5.53 -11.30
CA VAL A 163 18.09 5.87 -10.16
C VAL A 163 17.72 4.60 -9.41
N ASP A 164 18.02 4.55 -8.11
CA ASP A 164 17.61 3.44 -7.26
C ASP A 164 16.12 3.52 -6.93
N ALA A 165 15.28 3.13 -7.90
CA ALA A 165 13.84 3.06 -7.78
C ALA A 165 13.41 1.64 -7.43
N ARG A 166 12.67 1.49 -6.32
CA ARG A 166 12.20 0.19 -5.84
C ARG A 166 10.72 0.23 -5.52
N SER A 167 10.05 -0.89 -5.72
CA SER A 167 8.64 -1.04 -5.34
C SER A 167 8.26 -2.47 -5.01
N VAL A 168 7.09 -2.63 -4.40
CA VAL A 168 6.42 -3.91 -4.20
C VAL A 168 5.00 -3.82 -4.74
N ARG A 169 4.46 -4.90 -5.26
CA ARG A 169 3.04 -5.04 -5.62
C ARG A 169 2.30 -5.49 -4.38
N TYR A 170 1.63 -4.54 -3.73
CA TYR A 170 0.83 -4.87 -2.55
C TYR A 170 -0.46 -5.58 -2.94
N PRO A 171 -0.86 -6.61 -2.16
CA PRO A 171 -2.22 -7.15 -2.17
C PRO A 171 -3.20 -6.19 -1.48
N GLY A 172 -4.38 -6.65 -1.13
CA GLY A 172 -5.30 -5.92 -0.25
C GLY A 172 -4.68 -5.67 1.12
N LEU A 173 -4.65 -4.41 1.56
CA LEU A 173 -4.05 -4.05 2.85
C LEU A 173 -5.12 -3.89 3.93
N ILE A 174 -4.86 -4.48 5.10
CA ILE A 174 -5.73 -4.46 6.27
C ILE A 174 -5.04 -3.68 7.38
N SER A 175 -5.72 -2.66 7.93
CA SER A 175 -5.18 -1.80 8.99
C SER A 175 -6.23 -1.56 10.09
N ASN A 176 -5.77 -1.46 11.34
CA ASN A 176 -6.57 -1.04 12.49
C ASN A 176 -6.43 0.47 12.82
N VAL A 177 -5.48 1.16 12.19
CA VAL A 177 -5.17 2.57 12.48
C VAL A 177 -6.08 3.50 11.70
N CYS A 178 -6.04 3.40 10.37
CA CYS A 178 -6.87 4.22 9.51
C CYS A 178 -8.12 3.46 9.04
N PRO A 179 -9.30 4.10 9.03
CA PRO A 179 -10.48 3.50 8.42
C PRO A 179 -10.26 3.30 6.91
N PRO A 180 -11.04 2.41 6.28
CA PRO A 180 -11.00 2.15 4.85
C PRO A 180 -11.21 3.41 4.02
N GLY A 181 -10.55 3.48 2.85
CA GLY A 181 -10.54 4.64 1.97
C GLY A 181 -11.42 4.55 0.72
N GLY A 182 -12.22 3.50 0.56
CA GLY A 182 -13.03 3.23 -0.64
C GLY A 182 -12.37 2.27 -1.63
N GLY A 183 -11.53 1.36 -1.15
CA GLY A 183 -10.91 0.29 -1.95
C GLY A 183 -11.84 -0.93 -2.11
N THR A 184 -11.53 -1.79 -3.08
CA THR A 184 -12.28 -3.02 -3.34
C THR A 184 -12.14 -4.02 -2.18
N THR A 185 -10.98 -4.04 -1.51
CA THR A 185 -10.65 -4.96 -0.41
C THR A 185 -11.05 -4.45 0.97
N ASP A 186 -11.66 -3.29 1.06
CA ASP A 186 -12.02 -2.64 2.34
C ASP A 186 -12.98 -3.47 3.19
N TYR A 187 -13.75 -4.38 2.58
CA TYR A 187 -14.61 -5.31 3.33
C TYR A 187 -13.85 -6.07 4.42
N ALA A 188 -12.59 -6.42 4.16
CA ALA A 188 -11.72 -7.13 5.09
C ALA A 188 -11.24 -6.27 6.27
N VAL A 189 -11.47 -4.96 6.22
CA VAL A 189 -11.28 -4.03 7.34
C VAL A 189 -12.62 -3.75 8.01
N ASP A 190 -13.66 -3.44 7.22
CA ASP A 190 -15.00 -3.07 7.71
C ASP A 190 -15.61 -4.14 8.58
N ILE A 191 -15.38 -5.43 8.25
CA ILE A 191 -15.88 -6.57 9.02
C ILE A 191 -15.41 -6.54 10.49
N TYR A 192 -14.15 -6.15 10.75
CA TYR A 192 -13.62 -6.04 12.12
C TYR A 192 -14.21 -4.85 12.86
N TYR A 193 -14.40 -3.71 12.16
CA TYR A 193 -15.05 -2.54 12.74
C TYR A 193 -16.49 -2.85 13.16
N ALA A 194 -17.26 -3.53 12.31
CA ALA A 194 -18.63 -3.97 12.63
C ALA A 194 -18.63 -4.95 13.82
N ALA A 195 -17.77 -5.96 13.80
CA ALA A 195 -17.68 -6.94 14.87
C ALA A 195 -17.35 -6.34 16.24
N VAL A 196 -16.43 -5.37 16.29
CA VAL A 196 -16.07 -4.68 17.54
C VAL A 196 -17.18 -3.75 18.00
N LYS A 197 -17.87 -3.07 17.08
CA LYS A 197 -19.01 -2.21 17.45
C LYS A 197 -20.25 -3.00 17.88
N GLY A 198 -20.34 -4.29 17.53
CA GLY A 198 -21.52 -5.14 17.75
C GLY A 198 -22.63 -4.88 16.73
N GLU A 199 -22.23 -4.47 15.53
CA GLU A 199 -23.10 -4.22 14.37
C GLU A 199 -23.08 -5.44 13.45
N ASP A 200 -24.21 -5.71 12.76
CA ASP A 200 -24.24 -6.69 11.68
C ASP A 200 -23.43 -6.16 10.47
N PHE A 201 -22.73 -7.03 9.75
CA PHE A 201 -21.95 -6.65 8.60
C PHE A 201 -22.62 -7.05 7.29
N VAL A 202 -22.61 -6.14 6.31
CA VAL A 202 -23.10 -6.42 4.95
C VAL A 202 -21.89 -6.46 4.02
N CYS A 203 -21.56 -7.67 3.54
CA CYS A 203 -20.42 -7.86 2.65
C CYS A 203 -20.77 -7.39 1.22
N PRO A 204 -19.96 -6.49 0.60
CA PRO A 204 -20.21 -6.01 -0.74
C PRO A 204 -19.72 -6.94 -1.85
N LEU A 205 -19.01 -8.01 -1.51
CA LEU A 205 -18.51 -9.01 -2.45
C LEU A 205 -19.30 -10.31 -2.34
N LYS A 206 -19.30 -11.09 -3.40
CA LYS A 206 -19.97 -12.39 -3.44
C LYS A 206 -19.24 -13.43 -2.56
N PRO A 207 -19.97 -14.43 -2.03
CA PRO A 207 -19.36 -15.62 -1.46
C PRO A 207 -18.32 -16.23 -2.41
N GLY A 208 -17.22 -16.76 -1.83
CA GLY A 208 -16.15 -17.41 -2.60
C GLY A 208 -15.25 -16.47 -3.41
N THR A 209 -15.39 -15.14 -3.24
CA THR A 209 -14.49 -14.18 -3.88
C THR A 209 -13.14 -14.19 -3.18
N MET A 210 -12.21 -15.01 -3.69
CA MET A 210 -10.85 -15.13 -3.16
C MET A 210 -10.02 -13.90 -3.48
N LEU A 211 -9.36 -13.31 -2.48
CA LEU A 211 -8.48 -12.15 -2.65
C LEU A 211 -7.20 -12.29 -1.84
N ASP A 212 -6.10 -11.85 -2.42
CA ASP A 212 -4.79 -11.77 -1.78
C ASP A 212 -4.74 -10.59 -0.81
N MET A 213 -4.24 -10.82 0.40
CA MET A 213 -4.30 -9.86 1.51
C MET A 213 -3.00 -9.82 2.31
N MET A 214 -2.77 -8.68 2.97
CA MET A 214 -1.65 -8.48 3.88
C MET A 214 -2.04 -7.53 5.01
N TYR A 215 -1.59 -7.85 6.23
CA TYR A 215 -1.74 -6.95 7.36
C TYR A 215 -0.74 -5.79 7.28
N MET A 216 -1.15 -4.59 7.70
CA MET A 216 -0.34 -3.37 7.56
C MET A 216 1.08 -3.49 8.16
N PRO A 217 1.31 -4.09 9.34
CA PRO A 217 2.68 -4.25 9.84
C PRO A 217 3.63 -4.97 8.87
N ASP A 218 3.17 -6.03 8.19
CA ASP A 218 3.97 -6.73 7.18
C ASP A 218 4.18 -5.88 5.93
N ALA A 219 3.19 -5.07 5.55
CA ALA A 219 3.30 -4.15 4.42
C ALA A 219 4.35 -3.04 4.69
N LEU A 220 4.39 -2.52 5.92
CA LEU A 220 5.39 -1.53 6.33
C LEU A 220 6.79 -2.14 6.35
N ASP A 221 6.93 -3.34 6.93
CA ASP A 221 8.20 -4.07 6.94
C ASP A 221 8.67 -4.36 5.50
N ALA A 222 7.77 -4.71 4.58
CA ALA A 222 8.10 -4.92 3.17
C ALA A 222 8.66 -3.64 2.51
N ALA A 223 7.99 -2.47 2.71
CA ALA A 223 8.45 -1.20 2.17
C ALA A 223 9.83 -0.76 2.71
N ILE A 224 10.10 -1.05 3.98
CA ILE A 224 11.36 -0.69 4.62
C ILE A 224 12.46 -1.66 4.18
N ASN A 225 12.19 -2.97 4.26
CA ASN A 225 13.19 -3.99 3.99
C ASN A 225 13.65 -4.01 2.54
N ILE A 226 12.76 -3.78 1.57
CA ILE A 226 13.16 -3.67 0.16
C ILE A 226 14.11 -2.47 -0.05
N MET A 227 13.90 -1.35 0.63
CA MET A 227 14.77 -0.18 0.53
C MET A 227 16.11 -0.36 1.27
N GLU A 228 16.17 -1.24 2.26
CA GLU A 228 17.40 -1.61 2.96
C GLU A 228 18.15 -2.79 2.32
N ALA A 229 17.49 -3.50 1.41
CA ALA A 229 18.09 -4.65 0.74
C ALA A 229 19.35 -4.27 -0.03
N ASP A 230 20.31 -5.19 -0.04
CA ASP A 230 21.55 -5.06 -0.81
C ASP A 230 21.22 -4.92 -2.32
N PRO A 231 21.52 -3.77 -2.94
CA PRO A 231 21.16 -3.52 -4.33
C PRO A 231 21.81 -4.49 -5.31
N THR A 232 22.90 -5.14 -4.92
CA THR A 232 23.61 -6.09 -5.78
C THR A 232 22.93 -7.46 -5.86
N LYS A 233 21.99 -7.74 -4.96
CA LYS A 233 21.23 -8.99 -4.91
C LYS A 233 19.86 -8.91 -5.59
N LEU A 234 19.41 -7.71 -5.91
CA LEU A 234 18.11 -7.49 -6.53
C LEU A 234 18.19 -7.77 -8.04
N ILE A 235 17.68 -8.90 -8.47
CA ILE A 235 17.59 -9.29 -9.87
C ILE A 235 16.43 -8.54 -10.55
N HIS A 236 15.23 -8.63 -9.94
CA HIS A 236 14.03 -7.95 -10.42
C HIS A 236 14.00 -6.48 -10.06
N ARG A 237 14.74 -6.05 -9.05
CA ARG A 237 14.95 -4.68 -8.62
C ARG A 237 13.71 -3.92 -8.17
N ASN A 238 12.65 -4.00 -8.90
CA ASN A 238 11.42 -3.23 -8.78
C ASN A 238 10.21 -4.17 -8.86
N SER A 239 9.06 -3.71 -8.34
CA SER A 239 7.75 -4.35 -8.52
C SER A 239 7.64 -5.80 -8.03
N PHE A 240 8.32 -6.12 -6.92
CA PHE A 240 8.24 -7.46 -6.33
C PHE A 240 6.81 -7.79 -5.89
N ASN A 241 6.33 -8.97 -6.26
CA ASN A 241 5.15 -9.53 -5.66
C ASN A 241 5.39 -9.79 -4.17
N VAL A 242 4.48 -9.33 -3.31
CA VAL A 242 4.48 -9.61 -1.87
C VAL A 242 3.09 -10.05 -1.44
N THR A 243 3.00 -11.13 -0.70
CA THR A 243 1.74 -11.69 -0.20
C THR A 243 1.91 -12.22 1.21
N ALA A 244 0.84 -12.27 2.00
CA ALA A 244 0.86 -12.85 3.34
C ALA A 244 -0.18 -13.95 3.50
N MET A 245 -1.38 -13.72 3.00
CA MET A 245 -2.52 -14.62 3.11
C MET A 245 -3.51 -14.36 1.98
N HIS A 246 -4.36 -15.33 1.69
CA HIS A 246 -5.51 -15.14 0.80
C HIS A 246 -6.71 -15.81 1.43
N PHE A 247 -7.85 -15.20 1.28
CA PHE A 247 -9.12 -15.70 1.84
C PHE A 247 -10.32 -15.09 1.12
N ASP A 248 -11.47 -15.74 1.28
CA ASP A 248 -12.76 -15.23 0.86
C ASP A 248 -13.56 -14.63 2.03
N PRO A 249 -14.73 -14.00 1.77
CA PRO A 249 -15.55 -13.41 2.82
C PRO A 249 -16.03 -14.41 3.88
N GLU A 250 -16.25 -15.67 3.52
CA GLU A 250 -16.66 -16.71 4.45
C GLU A 250 -15.57 -17.08 5.43
N GLU A 251 -14.33 -17.19 4.96
CA GLU A 251 -13.18 -17.58 5.77
C GLU A 251 -12.86 -16.52 6.82
N ILE A 252 -12.81 -15.22 6.45
CA ILE A 252 -12.60 -14.15 7.41
C ILE A 252 -13.78 -14.02 8.38
N TYR A 253 -15.02 -14.19 7.91
CA TYR A 253 -16.20 -14.21 8.78
C TYR A 253 -16.14 -15.35 9.79
N ALA A 254 -15.78 -16.54 9.35
CA ALA A 254 -15.64 -17.69 10.23
C ALA A 254 -14.54 -17.46 11.28
N GLU A 255 -13.43 -16.81 10.91
CA GLU A 255 -12.35 -16.48 11.84
C GLU A 255 -12.81 -15.45 12.89
N VAL A 256 -13.50 -14.38 12.48
CA VAL A 256 -14.05 -13.37 13.39
C VAL A 256 -15.04 -14.02 14.38
N ARG A 257 -15.87 -14.96 13.93
CA ARG A 257 -16.86 -15.65 14.77
C ARG A 257 -16.24 -16.54 15.85
N LYS A 258 -15.01 -16.98 15.73
CA LYS A 258 -14.32 -17.69 16.82
C LYS A 258 -14.18 -16.82 18.07
N HIS A 259 -14.10 -15.49 17.88
CA HIS A 259 -13.93 -14.49 18.94
C HIS A 259 -15.21 -13.73 19.27
N LYS A 260 -16.14 -13.65 18.33
CA LYS A 260 -17.42 -12.95 18.41
C LYS A 260 -18.56 -13.87 17.92
N PRO A 261 -18.99 -14.88 18.73
CA PRO A 261 -19.91 -15.94 18.26
C PRO A 261 -21.26 -15.44 17.73
N ASP A 262 -21.76 -14.31 18.26
CA ASP A 262 -23.04 -13.72 17.88
C ASP A 262 -22.96 -12.79 16.67
N PHE A 263 -21.76 -12.54 16.13
CA PHE A 263 -21.55 -11.68 14.97
C PHE A 263 -22.22 -12.25 13.72
N LYS A 264 -22.90 -11.38 12.96
CA LYS A 264 -23.64 -11.75 11.75
C LYS A 264 -23.11 -11.04 10.54
N MET A 265 -23.06 -11.77 9.43
CA MET A 265 -22.75 -11.24 8.10
C MET A 265 -23.83 -11.62 7.11
N THR A 266 -24.19 -10.69 6.26
CA THR A 266 -25.07 -10.87 5.11
C THR A 266 -24.40 -10.33 3.85
N TYR A 267 -25.00 -10.52 2.69
CA TYR A 267 -24.44 -10.12 1.40
C TYR A 267 -25.36 -9.15 0.66
N GLU A 268 -24.79 -8.05 0.22
CA GLU A 268 -25.38 -7.13 -0.76
C GLU A 268 -24.25 -6.66 -1.68
N TYR A 269 -24.00 -7.42 -2.76
CA TYR A 269 -22.83 -7.19 -3.57
C TYR A 269 -22.91 -5.92 -4.42
N ASP A 270 -21.80 -5.19 -4.42
CA ASP A 270 -21.55 -4.05 -5.31
C ASP A 270 -20.96 -4.56 -6.63
N ALA A 271 -21.71 -4.37 -7.74
CA ALA A 271 -21.30 -4.86 -9.05
C ALA A 271 -19.97 -4.26 -9.55
N VAL A 272 -19.65 -3.02 -9.17
CA VAL A 272 -18.40 -2.35 -9.57
C VAL A 272 -17.22 -2.96 -8.80
N ARG A 273 -17.35 -3.08 -7.47
CA ARG A 273 -16.31 -3.71 -6.62
C ARG A 273 -16.09 -5.17 -7.00
N GLN A 274 -17.18 -5.92 -7.24
CA GLN A 274 -17.09 -7.33 -7.64
C GLN A 274 -16.32 -7.48 -8.96
N LYS A 275 -16.65 -6.66 -9.97
CA LYS A 275 -15.96 -6.70 -11.27
C LYS A 275 -14.46 -6.39 -11.13
N ILE A 276 -14.07 -5.50 -10.24
CA ILE A 276 -12.68 -5.20 -9.96
C ILE A 276 -12.03 -6.42 -9.27
N ALA A 277 -12.65 -6.96 -8.24
CA ALA A 277 -12.18 -8.15 -7.53
C ALA A 277 -11.97 -9.34 -8.46
N ASP A 278 -12.94 -9.63 -9.34
CA ASP A 278 -12.88 -10.72 -10.31
C ASP A 278 -11.73 -10.56 -11.34
N SER A 279 -11.16 -9.37 -11.48
CA SER A 279 -10.07 -9.09 -12.42
C SER A 279 -8.67 -9.20 -11.78
N TRP A 280 -8.59 -9.41 -10.48
CA TRP A 280 -7.33 -9.51 -9.74
C TRP A 280 -6.95 -10.97 -9.45
N PRO A 281 -5.66 -11.26 -9.28
CA PRO A 281 -5.20 -12.54 -8.78
C PRO A 281 -5.85 -12.93 -7.46
N ASN A 282 -6.12 -14.23 -7.33
CA ASN A 282 -6.51 -14.82 -6.05
C ASN A 282 -5.35 -14.78 -5.04
N TRP A 283 -4.12 -15.03 -5.53
CA TRP A 283 -2.85 -14.82 -4.79
C TRP A 283 -1.67 -14.72 -5.74
N MET A 284 -0.64 -14.01 -5.28
CA MET A 284 0.63 -13.82 -6.00
C MET A 284 1.70 -14.78 -5.50
N ASP A 285 2.64 -15.16 -6.39
CA ASP A 285 3.88 -15.85 -6.01
C ASP A 285 4.91 -14.79 -5.56
N ASP A 286 5.36 -14.86 -4.30
CA ASP A 286 6.35 -13.98 -3.69
C ASP A 286 7.75 -14.60 -3.57
N SER A 287 7.99 -15.71 -4.26
CA SER A 287 9.26 -16.45 -4.19
C SER A 287 10.48 -15.59 -4.54
N CYS A 288 10.35 -14.66 -5.50
CA CYS A 288 11.41 -13.71 -5.85
C CYS A 288 11.73 -12.75 -4.70
N ALA A 289 10.72 -12.20 -4.05
CA ALA A 289 10.91 -11.32 -2.89
C ALA A 289 11.60 -12.07 -1.73
N ARG A 290 11.21 -13.31 -1.48
CA ARG A 290 11.84 -14.17 -0.46
C ARG A 290 13.29 -14.46 -0.78
N ALA A 291 13.58 -14.78 -2.03
CA ALA A 291 14.94 -15.17 -2.47
C ALA A 291 15.91 -13.98 -2.53
N GLU A 292 15.47 -12.83 -3.03
CA GLU A 292 16.36 -11.72 -3.34
C GLU A 292 16.60 -10.77 -2.16
N TRP A 293 15.61 -10.57 -1.31
CA TRP A 293 15.74 -9.66 -0.16
C TRP A 293 15.14 -10.16 1.16
N GLY A 294 14.78 -11.46 1.21
CA GLY A 294 14.40 -12.12 2.46
C GLY A 294 13.02 -11.71 2.96
N PHE A 295 12.09 -11.38 2.08
CA PHE A 295 10.70 -11.07 2.47
C PHE A 295 10.10 -12.24 3.25
N GLN A 296 9.48 -11.94 4.38
CA GLN A 296 8.80 -12.93 5.21
C GLN A 296 7.69 -12.26 6.03
N PRO A 297 6.42 -12.43 5.63
CA PRO A 297 5.30 -11.94 6.41
C PRO A 297 5.20 -12.70 7.74
N LYS A 298 4.69 -12.03 8.77
CA LYS A 298 4.59 -12.54 10.14
C LYS A 298 3.16 -12.90 10.54
N TYR A 299 2.18 -12.33 9.83
CA TYR A 299 0.78 -12.49 10.16
C TYR A 299 0.08 -13.40 9.16
N ASP A 300 -0.68 -14.34 9.69
CA ASP A 300 -1.73 -15.10 9.00
C ASP A 300 -3.12 -14.56 9.38
N LEU A 301 -4.18 -15.14 8.82
CA LEU A 301 -5.55 -14.72 9.08
C LEU A 301 -5.90 -14.80 10.57
N GLN A 302 -5.43 -15.83 11.28
CA GLN A 302 -5.74 -16.04 12.69
C GLN A 302 -5.06 -14.98 13.57
N SER A 303 -3.74 -14.81 13.46
CA SER A 303 -2.97 -13.86 14.25
C SER A 303 -3.34 -12.42 13.95
N MET A 304 -3.62 -12.09 12.68
CA MET A 304 -4.17 -10.80 12.29
C MET A 304 -5.54 -10.54 12.92
N THR A 305 -6.45 -11.52 12.90
CA THR A 305 -7.79 -11.36 13.49
C THR A 305 -7.72 -11.04 14.97
N VAL A 306 -6.86 -11.75 15.71
CA VAL A 306 -6.66 -11.48 17.15
C VAL A 306 -6.18 -10.05 17.38
N ASP A 307 -5.15 -9.62 16.63
CA ASP A 307 -4.55 -8.29 16.79
C ASP A 307 -5.52 -7.17 16.36
N MET A 308 -6.27 -7.38 15.26
CA MET A 308 -7.30 -6.44 14.79
C MET A 308 -8.40 -6.23 15.83
N LEU A 309 -8.95 -7.33 16.38
CA LEU A 309 -10.01 -7.26 17.38
C LEU A 309 -9.51 -6.62 18.69
N ASP A 310 -8.30 -6.94 19.15
CA ASP A 310 -7.71 -6.36 20.37
C ASP A 310 -7.51 -4.85 20.21
N LYS A 311 -6.83 -4.43 19.15
CA LYS A 311 -6.51 -3.02 18.91
C LYS A 311 -7.75 -2.16 18.67
N LEU A 312 -8.70 -2.67 17.90
CA LEU A 312 -9.96 -1.96 17.67
C LEU A 312 -10.84 -1.91 18.94
N SER A 313 -10.87 -2.98 19.74
CA SER A 313 -11.56 -2.94 21.04
C SER A 313 -10.98 -1.87 21.95
N LYS A 314 -9.68 -1.77 22.07
CA LYS A 314 -9.01 -0.69 22.83
C LYS A 314 -9.33 0.71 22.27
N LYS A 315 -9.32 0.85 20.96
CA LYS A 315 -9.63 2.12 20.26
C LYS A 315 -11.06 2.59 20.51
N PHE A 316 -12.01 1.67 20.63
CA PHE A 316 -13.42 1.98 20.87
C PHE A 316 -13.84 1.84 22.36
N GLY A 317 -12.93 1.52 23.27
CA GLY A 317 -13.21 1.37 24.70
C GLY A 317 -14.12 0.18 25.00
N LYS A 318 -14.00 -0.92 24.26
CA LYS A 318 -14.83 -2.12 24.37
C LYS A 318 -14.01 -3.35 24.75
#